data_9d953c1b968748a6a39859c47d485a03
#
_entry.id   9d953c1b968748a6a39859c47d485a03
#
_cell.length_a   1.000
_cell.length_b   1.000
_cell.length_c   1.000
_cell.angle_alpha   90.00
_cell.angle_beta   90.00
_cell.angle_gamma   90.00
#
_symmetry.space_group_name_H-M   'P 1'
#
loop_
_entity.id
_entity.type
_entity.pdbx_description
1 polymer ?
#
loop_
_entity_poly.entity_id
_entity_poly.type
_entity_poly.pdbx_seq_one_letter_code
_entity_poly.pdbx_strand_id
1 'polypeptide(L)'
;MKIIINVSCLTNGGAERVAADLANGLSKRGHHIIVLTDLQKRVSYQLDNTVDVRHFNSRRITSCFKSVWEYSRIIKQERPDAVLGFGSYQSFLAKASQFVSGVKAIVVYTEHNVLERPKGVKFPLREKFYKFYFSRFCDAMTVLTQADKDYAQQRLKNLYVMPNPMSLVPVSTPGVKENTILAVGRLNVWYVKGFDLLLKAWGCICHKYADWTLKIIGAGNENDEKRLIAFAQDSCCDKQFELLPYTDNIAPAYQKASIFALSSRYEGFGLVLTEAMSQGCACIAADYKGRQGEIINNGINGLLCLTESAEAIANQLERLIDDEHLRRTLQINAIERSKDFLVESYAEKWENLLIHLKNKTKKNV
;
A
#
# COMPACT_ATOMS: atom_id res chain seq x y z
N MET A 1 6.77 -17.25 18.13
CA MET A 1 7.04 -18.04 16.90
C MET A 1 8.29 -17.54 16.23
N LYS A 2 8.98 -18.41 15.45
CA LYS A 2 10.02 -17.96 14.51
C LYS A 2 9.39 -17.75 13.14
N ILE A 3 9.52 -16.54 12.58
CA ILE A 3 8.84 -16.14 11.35
C ILE A 3 9.86 -15.58 10.36
N ILE A 4 9.85 -16.08 9.14
CA ILE A 4 10.63 -15.52 8.03
C ILE A 4 9.72 -14.62 7.19
N ILE A 5 10.12 -13.37 6.97
CA ILE A 5 9.49 -12.42 6.05
C ILE A 5 10.38 -12.31 4.82
N ASN A 6 9.91 -12.81 3.68
CA ASN A 6 10.65 -12.76 2.43
C ASN A 6 10.14 -11.62 1.55
N VAL A 7 10.95 -10.60 1.35
CA VAL A 7 10.65 -9.40 0.55
C VAL A 7 11.78 -9.13 -0.44
N SER A 8 11.46 -8.58 -1.62
CA SER A 8 12.47 -8.36 -2.68
C SER A 8 13.54 -7.35 -2.27
N CYS A 9 13.15 -6.33 -1.52
CA CYS A 9 14.02 -5.27 -1.00
C CYS A 9 13.28 -4.53 0.12
N LEU A 10 14.00 -3.64 0.81
CA LEU A 10 13.43 -2.73 1.80
C LEU A 10 13.71 -1.27 1.39
N THR A 11 13.45 -0.95 0.12
CA THR A 11 13.63 0.38 -0.46
C THR A 11 12.32 0.90 -1.04
N ASN A 12 12.04 2.16 -0.86
CA ASN A 12 11.06 3.03 -1.56
C ASN A 12 9.82 2.37 -2.21
N GLY A 13 9.09 1.52 -1.50
CA GLY A 13 7.85 0.92 -2.00
C GLY A 13 6.86 0.68 -0.87
N GLY A 14 5.55 0.72 -1.19
CA GLY A 14 4.51 0.53 -0.18
C GLY A 14 4.51 -0.88 0.43
N ALA A 15 4.70 -1.92 -0.37
CA ALA A 15 4.75 -3.30 0.12
C ALA A 15 6.00 -3.56 0.97
N GLU A 16 7.12 -2.96 0.61
CA GLU A 16 8.38 -3.03 1.33
C GLU A 16 8.28 -2.35 2.70
N ARG A 17 7.59 -1.21 2.77
CA ARG A 17 7.28 -0.52 4.02
C ARG A 17 6.39 -1.38 4.92
N VAL A 18 5.34 -1.95 4.35
CA VAL A 18 4.44 -2.86 5.08
C VAL A 18 5.20 -4.08 5.64
N ALA A 19 6.17 -4.61 4.90
CA ALA A 19 7.01 -5.72 5.38
C ALA A 19 7.88 -5.31 6.58
N ALA A 20 8.46 -4.10 6.56
CA ALA A 20 9.24 -3.56 7.66
C ALA A 20 8.36 -3.29 8.90
N ASP A 21 7.19 -2.67 8.70
CA ASP A 21 6.22 -2.41 9.77
C ASP A 21 5.73 -3.70 10.43
N LEU A 22 5.44 -4.73 9.62
CA LEU A 22 5.06 -6.05 10.13
C LEU A 22 6.20 -6.71 10.93
N ALA A 23 7.43 -6.62 10.41
CA ALA A 23 8.59 -7.18 11.10
C ALA A 23 8.78 -6.55 12.47
N ASN A 24 8.72 -5.22 12.55
CA ASN A 24 8.82 -4.47 13.79
C ASN A 24 7.66 -4.78 14.75
N GLY A 25 6.42 -4.78 14.22
CA GLY A 25 5.23 -5.05 15.02
C GLY A 25 5.22 -6.45 15.63
N LEU A 26 5.56 -7.49 14.85
CA LEU A 26 5.64 -8.86 15.35
C LEU A 26 6.81 -9.07 16.30
N SER A 27 7.96 -8.40 16.07
CA SER A 27 9.10 -8.46 16.98
C SER A 27 8.77 -7.90 18.36
N LYS A 28 8.09 -6.74 18.43
CA LYS A 28 7.58 -6.15 19.68
C LYS A 28 6.60 -7.05 20.41
N ARG A 29 5.92 -7.96 19.73
CA ARG A 29 5.02 -8.97 20.31
C ARG A 29 5.74 -10.27 20.74
N GLY A 30 7.07 -10.26 20.73
CA GLY A 30 7.91 -11.38 21.22
C GLY A 30 8.14 -12.49 20.20
N HIS A 31 7.89 -12.26 18.92
CA HIS A 31 8.24 -13.20 17.87
C HIS A 31 9.69 -13.03 17.43
N HIS A 32 10.39 -14.11 17.08
CA HIS A 32 11.70 -14.06 16.46
C HIS A 32 11.54 -13.86 14.93
N ILE A 33 11.91 -12.70 14.45
CA ILE A 33 11.71 -12.30 13.05
C ILE A 33 13.02 -12.33 12.27
N ILE A 34 13.00 -13.00 11.13
CA ILE A 34 14.07 -12.98 10.15
C ILE A 34 13.53 -12.36 8.87
N VAL A 35 14.08 -11.23 8.44
CA VAL A 35 13.77 -10.61 7.15
C VAL A 35 14.78 -11.06 6.12
N LEU A 36 14.32 -11.75 5.08
CA LEU A 36 15.14 -12.12 3.92
C LEU A 36 14.90 -11.14 2.78
N THR A 37 15.96 -10.49 2.33
CA THR A 37 15.92 -9.50 1.25
C THR A 37 17.10 -9.66 0.29
N ASP A 38 17.01 -9.04 -0.90
CA ASP A 38 18.07 -9.12 -1.91
C ASP A 38 19.29 -8.28 -1.49
N LEU A 39 20.50 -8.85 -1.66
CA LEU A 39 21.80 -8.29 -1.29
C LEU A 39 22.14 -6.91 -1.87
N GLN A 40 21.47 -6.52 -2.96
CA GLN A 40 21.93 -5.39 -3.78
C GLN A 40 21.24 -4.07 -3.46
N LYS A 41 20.36 -4.00 -2.46
CA LYS A 41 19.56 -2.81 -2.22
C LYS A 41 19.76 -2.28 -0.80
N ARG A 42 19.91 -0.95 -0.70
CA ARG A 42 19.93 -0.23 0.56
C ARG A 42 18.62 -0.46 1.33
N VAL A 43 18.72 -0.72 2.62
CA VAL A 43 17.56 -0.72 3.52
C VAL A 43 17.21 0.74 3.82
N SER A 44 16.02 1.18 3.38
CA SER A 44 15.55 2.56 3.60
C SER A 44 14.57 2.66 4.77
N TYR A 45 13.96 1.54 5.17
CA TYR A 45 13.04 1.51 6.29
C TYR A 45 13.74 1.05 7.56
N GLN A 46 13.52 1.78 8.65
CA GLN A 46 14.11 1.46 9.95
C GLN A 46 13.50 0.17 10.49
N LEU A 47 14.37 -0.78 10.81
CA LEU A 47 14.01 -2.01 11.50
C LEU A 47 14.45 -1.96 12.96
N ASP A 48 13.67 -2.59 13.82
CA ASP A 48 14.02 -2.81 15.22
C ASP A 48 15.29 -3.66 15.32
N ASN A 49 16.16 -3.37 16.29
CA ASN A 49 17.43 -4.08 16.49
C ASN A 49 17.23 -5.58 16.80
N THR A 50 16.04 -5.99 17.18
CA THR A 50 15.67 -7.39 17.43
C THR A 50 15.29 -8.17 16.18
N VAL A 51 15.15 -7.49 15.03
CA VAL A 51 14.87 -8.09 13.73
C VAL A 51 16.17 -8.53 13.05
N ASP A 52 16.29 -9.82 12.78
CA ASP A 52 17.45 -10.37 12.06
C ASP A 52 17.29 -10.15 10.54
N VAL A 53 18.14 -9.31 9.96
CA VAL A 53 18.12 -9.03 8.52
C VAL A 53 19.17 -9.86 7.83
N ARG A 54 18.75 -10.72 6.90
CA ARG A 54 19.63 -11.55 6.10
C ARG A 54 19.45 -11.27 4.62
N HIS A 55 20.56 -11.31 3.93
CA HIS A 55 20.59 -11.09 2.50
C HIS A 55 20.60 -12.42 1.76
N PHE A 56 19.68 -12.57 0.83
CA PHE A 56 19.57 -13.71 -0.05
C PHE A 56 19.63 -13.24 -1.50
N ASN A 57 20.65 -13.69 -2.22
CA ASN A 57 20.89 -13.21 -3.58
C ASN A 57 20.06 -13.96 -4.62
N SER A 58 18.76 -13.63 -4.70
CA SER A 58 17.85 -14.24 -5.65
C SER A 58 18.14 -13.87 -7.12
N ARG A 59 18.80 -12.74 -7.39
CA ARG A 59 19.01 -12.20 -8.75
C ARG A 59 20.33 -12.60 -9.42
N ARG A 60 21.37 -12.92 -8.65
CA ARG A 60 22.62 -13.47 -9.20
C ARG A 60 22.47 -14.92 -9.65
N ILE A 61 21.37 -15.55 -9.30
CA ILE A 61 21.11 -16.94 -9.62
C ILE A 61 20.40 -16.98 -10.96
N THR A 62 21.09 -17.42 -11.98
CA THR A 62 20.61 -17.55 -13.36
C THR A 62 19.47 -18.59 -13.51
N SER A 63 19.19 -19.34 -12.44
CA SER A 63 18.21 -20.41 -12.42
C SER A 63 17.30 -20.31 -11.18
N CYS A 64 16.01 -20.36 -11.41
CA CYS A 64 14.99 -20.42 -10.35
C CYS A 64 15.23 -21.62 -9.39
N PHE A 65 15.75 -22.74 -9.91
CA PHE A 65 16.09 -23.94 -9.12
C PHE A 65 17.17 -23.66 -8.08
N LYS A 66 18.21 -22.90 -8.43
CA LYS A 66 19.25 -22.52 -7.46
C LYS A 66 18.68 -21.64 -6.35
N SER A 67 17.81 -20.69 -6.69
CA SER A 67 17.14 -19.84 -5.70
C SER A 67 16.30 -20.66 -4.72
N VAL A 68 15.51 -21.61 -5.23
CA VAL A 68 14.71 -22.51 -4.41
C VAL A 68 15.59 -23.37 -3.52
N TRP A 69 16.70 -23.91 -4.06
CA TRP A 69 17.60 -24.77 -3.30
C TRP A 69 18.34 -24.02 -2.17
N GLU A 70 18.87 -22.84 -2.46
CA GLU A 70 19.55 -22.02 -1.42
C GLU A 70 18.56 -21.57 -0.34
N TYR A 71 17.37 -21.13 -0.74
CA TYR A 71 16.37 -20.73 0.23
C TYR A 71 15.86 -21.94 1.07
N SER A 72 15.77 -23.13 0.47
CA SER A 72 15.42 -24.36 1.19
C SER A 72 16.43 -24.69 2.29
N ARG A 73 17.73 -24.42 2.07
CA ARG A 73 18.78 -24.58 3.09
C ARG A 73 18.56 -23.64 4.28
N ILE A 74 18.19 -22.37 4.01
CA ILE A 74 17.88 -21.40 5.06
C ILE A 74 16.67 -21.90 5.88
N ILE A 75 15.57 -22.32 5.21
CA ILE A 75 14.38 -22.85 5.88
C ILE A 75 14.74 -24.09 6.72
N LYS A 76 15.59 -24.99 6.20
CA LYS A 76 16.03 -26.21 6.91
C LYS A 76 16.86 -25.89 8.15
N GLN A 77 17.75 -24.89 8.05
CA GLN A 77 18.58 -24.43 9.15
C GLN A 77 17.75 -23.74 10.24
N GLU A 78 16.89 -22.78 9.82
CA GLU A 78 16.14 -21.94 10.76
C GLU A 78 14.91 -22.62 11.36
N ARG A 79 14.33 -23.59 10.65
CA ARG A 79 13.10 -24.30 11.06
C ARG A 79 12.01 -23.32 11.52
N PRO A 80 11.59 -22.37 10.66
CA PRO A 80 10.59 -21.38 11.06
C PRO A 80 9.23 -22.02 11.27
N ASP A 81 8.41 -21.41 12.14
CA ASP A 81 6.99 -21.74 12.27
C ASP A 81 6.20 -21.25 11.05
N ALA A 82 6.57 -20.10 10.50
CA ALA A 82 5.90 -19.50 9.35
C ALA A 82 6.87 -18.78 8.40
N VAL A 83 6.50 -18.73 7.12
CA VAL A 83 7.18 -17.99 6.06
C VAL A 83 6.18 -17.12 5.33
N LEU A 84 6.37 -15.80 5.34
CA LEU A 84 5.51 -14.83 4.69
C LEU A 84 6.19 -14.33 3.41
N GLY A 85 5.60 -14.58 2.25
CA GLY A 85 6.13 -14.13 0.97
C GLY A 85 5.46 -12.82 0.52
N PHE A 86 6.22 -11.72 0.47
CA PHE A 86 5.73 -10.41 0.04
C PHE A 86 5.81 -10.27 -1.49
N GLY A 87 4.68 -10.49 -2.13
CA GLY A 87 4.53 -10.48 -3.58
C GLY A 87 4.65 -11.87 -4.23
N SER A 88 4.34 -11.93 -5.52
CA SER A 88 4.12 -13.19 -6.25
C SER A 88 5.33 -14.09 -6.30
N TYR A 89 6.51 -13.54 -6.61
CA TYR A 89 7.73 -14.33 -6.75
C TYR A 89 8.28 -14.77 -5.39
N GLN A 90 8.24 -13.91 -4.39
CA GLN A 90 8.70 -14.22 -3.03
C GLN A 90 7.84 -15.30 -2.38
N SER A 91 6.53 -15.26 -2.63
CA SER A 91 5.60 -16.31 -2.16
C SER A 91 5.83 -17.64 -2.86
N PHE A 92 6.11 -17.60 -4.18
CA PHE A 92 6.51 -18.79 -4.92
C PHE A 92 7.80 -19.39 -4.35
N LEU A 93 8.84 -18.59 -4.17
CA LEU A 93 10.09 -19.03 -3.59
C LEU A 93 9.89 -19.64 -2.19
N ALA A 94 9.09 -18.95 -1.34
CA ALA A 94 8.81 -19.44 0.01
C ALA A 94 8.18 -20.82 -0.01
N LYS A 95 7.13 -21.05 -0.82
CA LYS A 95 6.42 -22.35 -0.85
C LYS A 95 7.24 -23.45 -1.51
N ALA A 96 7.87 -23.18 -2.64
CA ALA A 96 8.71 -24.15 -3.32
C ALA A 96 9.91 -24.58 -2.44
N SER A 97 10.55 -23.61 -1.76
CA SER A 97 11.67 -23.88 -0.88
C SER A 97 11.26 -24.60 0.40
N GLN A 98 10.09 -24.28 0.95
CA GLN A 98 9.51 -25.00 2.08
C GLN A 98 9.29 -26.49 1.71
N PHE A 99 8.72 -26.75 0.54
CA PHE A 99 8.53 -28.12 0.06
C PHE A 99 9.86 -28.88 -0.07
N VAL A 100 10.86 -28.28 -0.73
CA VAL A 100 12.19 -28.89 -0.92
C VAL A 100 12.93 -29.10 0.41
N SER A 101 12.75 -28.21 1.39
CA SER A 101 13.40 -28.32 2.71
C SER A 101 12.89 -29.48 3.56
N GLY A 102 11.66 -29.96 3.31
CA GLY A 102 10.95 -30.92 4.14
C GLY A 102 10.47 -30.37 5.50
N VAL A 103 10.67 -29.08 5.78
CA VAL A 103 10.26 -28.45 7.04
C VAL A 103 8.77 -28.15 7.00
N LYS A 104 8.03 -28.51 8.05
CA LYS A 104 6.61 -28.19 8.21
C LYS A 104 6.46 -26.75 8.71
N ALA A 105 6.52 -25.76 7.80
CA ALA A 105 6.28 -24.36 8.09
C ALA A 105 4.99 -23.89 7.40
N ILE A 106 4.25 -22.98 8.04
CA ILE A 106 3.10 -22.30 7.43
C ILE A 106 3.64 -21.35 6.36
N VAL A 107 3.10 -21.39 5.15
CA VAL A 107 3.48 -20.45 4.09
C VAL A 107 2.29 -19.59 3.72
N VAL A 108 2.43 -18.27 3.91
CA VAL A 108 1.42 -17.28 3.55
C VAL A 108 1.87 -16.46 2.34
N TYR A 109 1.03 -16.44 1.32
CA TYR A 109 1.17 -15.54 0.18
C TYR A 109 0.59 -14.18 0.56
N THR A 110 1.36 -13.09 0.50
CA THR A 110 0.85 -11.74 0.76
C THR A 110 0.71 -10.96 -0.55
N GLU A 111 -0.52 -10.56 -0.87
CA GLU A 111 -0.79 -9.73 -2.05
C GLU A 111 -0.89 -8.26 -1.65
N HIS A 112 -0.20 -7.40 -2.38
CA HIS A 112 -0.16 -5.95 -2.14
C HIS A 112 -0.63 -5.12 -3.33
N ASN A 113 -1.15 -5.78 -4.38
CA ASN A 113 -1.72 -5.12 -5.54
C ASN A 113 -3.18 -5.52 -5.71
N VAL A 114 -3.92 -4.70 -6.44
CA VAL A 114 -5.30 -5.01 -6.80
C VAL A 114 -5.35 -6.29 -7.64
N LEU A 115 -6.23 -7.23 -7.27
CA LEU A 115 -6.42 -8.48 -8.02
C LEU A 115 -7.31 -8.29 -9.24
N GLU A 116 -8.34 -7.46 -9.13
CA GLU A 116 -9.24 -7.16 -10.24
C GLU A 116 -8.78 -5.88 -10.96
N ARG A 117 -8.05 -6.06 -12.06
CA ARG A 117 -7.55 -4.93 -12.87
C ARG A 117 -8.60 -4.39 -13.84
N PRO A 118 -8.50 -3.12 -14.28
CA PRO A 118 -9.36 -2.56 -15.32
C PRO A 118 -9.29 -3.38 -16.62
N LYS A 119 -10.32 -3.27 -17.45
CA LYS A 119 -10.32 -3.88 -18.79
C LYS A 119 -9.09 -3.40 -19.58
N GLY A 120 -8.41 -4.34 -20.24
CA GLY A 120 -7.19 -4.04 -21.00
C GLY A 120 -5.88 -4.10 -20.19
N VAL A 121 -5.91 -3.97 -18.89
CA VAL A 121 -4.71 -4.07 -18.03
C VAL A 121 -4.52 -5.52 -17.58
N LYS A 122 -3.62 -6.24 -18.26
CA LYS A 122 -3.38 -7.66 -17.99
C LYS A 122 -2.20 -7.87 -17.04
N PHE A 123 -2.28 -8.90 -16.23
CA PHE A 123 -1.10 -9.40 -15.52
C PHE A 123 -0.15 -10.08 -16.53
N PRO A 124 1.18 -9.92 -16.37
CA PRO A 124 2.12 -10.82 -17.04
C PRO A 124 1.78 -12.28 -16.77
N LEU A 125 1.91 -13.15 -17.76
CA LEU A 125 1.53 -14.57 -17.64
C LEU A 125 2.14 -15.26 -16.41
N ARG A 126 3.42 -14.99 -16.13
CA ARG A 126 4.13 -15.50 -14.96
C ARG A 126 3.49 -15.05 -13.66
N GLU A 127 3.13 -13.76 -13.55
CA GLU A 127 2.48 -13.20 -12.37
C GLU A 127 1.08 -13.80 -12.18
N LYS A 128 0.31 -13.92 -13.27
CA LYS A 128 -1.01 -14.57 -13.26
C LYS A 128 -0.92 -16.02 -12.78
N PHE A 129 0.10 -16.77 -13.22
CA PHE A 129 0.33 -18.13 -12.78
C PHE A 129 0.58 -18.19 -11.26
N TYR A 130 1.49 -17.34 -10.72
CA TYR A 130 1.77 -17.34 -9.29
C TYR A 130 0.56 -16.94 -8.45
N LYS A 131 -0.21 -15.92 -8.88
CA LYS A 131 -1.36 -15.41 -8.14
C LYS A 131 -2.54 -16.37 -8.10
N PHE A 132 -2.91 -16.96 -9.23
CA PHE A 132 -4.18 -17.69 -9.37
C PHE A 132 -4.04 -19.22 -9.41
N TYR A 133 -2.84 -19.73 -9.63
CA TYR A 133 -2.61 -21.18 -9.68
C TYR A 133 -1.66 -21.63 -8.55
N PHE A 134 -0.50 -21.03 -8.45
CA PHE A 134 0.49 -21.48 -7.48
C PHE A 134 0.12 -21.11 -6.03
N SER A 135 -0.53 -19.97 -5.80
CA SER A 135 -0.99 -19.56 -4.46
C SER A 135 -1.90 -20.59 -3.77
N ARG A 136 -2.54 -21.46 -4.54
CA ARG A 136 -3.38 -22.56 -4.00
C ARG A 136 -2.60 -23.57 -3.16
N PHE A 137 -1.31 -23.66 -3.35
CA PHE A 137 -0.44 -24.54 -2.56
C PHE A 137 0.03 -23.88 -1.26
N CYS A 138 -0.15 -22.57 -1.09
CA CYS A 138 0.10 -21.88 0.17
C CYS A 138 -0.99 -22.19 1.19
N ASP A 139 -0.66 -22.11 2.47
CA ASP A 139 -1.59 -22.39 3.57
C ASP A 139 -2.65 -21.29 3.70
N ALA A 140 -2.29 -20.07 3.32
CA ALA A 140 -3.18 -18.92 3.20
C ALA A 140 -2.68 -17.93 2.14
N MET A 141 -3.61 -17.10 1.65
CA MET A 141 -3.29 -15.89 0.87
C MET A 141 -3.98 -14.70 1.53
N THR A 142 -3.24 -13.63 1.77
CA THR A 142 -3.82 -12.37 2.22
C THR A 142 -4.04 -11.42 1.06
N VAL A 143 -5.16 -10.70 1.13
CA VAL A 143 -5.55 -9.63 0.20
C VAL A 143 -5.85 -8.37 0.98
N LEU A 144 -5.81 -7.21 0.33
CA LEU A 144 -5.89 -5.93 1.04
C LEU A 144 -7.31 -5.52 1.42
N THR A 145 -8.32 -5.99 0.64
CA THR A 145 -9.70 -5.52 0.73
C THR A 145 -10.68 -6.69 0.65
N GLN A 146 -11.88 -6.50 1.18
CA GLN A 146 -12.97 -7.45 1.01
C GLN A 146 -13.36 -7.58 -0.47
N ALA A 147 -13.32 -6.47 -1.22
CA ALA A 147 -13.58 -6.49 -2.66
C ALA A 147 -12.61 -7.41 -3.43
N ASP A 148 -11.31 -7.42 -3.07
CA ASP A 148 -10.35 -8.37 -3.67
C ASP A 148 -10.62 -9.81 -3.25
N LYS A 149 -11.04 -10.04 -2.00
CA LYS A 149 -11.43 -11.37 -1.52
C LYS A 149 -12.65 -11.88 -2.29
N ASP A 150 -13.69 -11.07 -2.45
CA ASP A 150 -14.92 -11.44 -3.15
C ASP A 150 -14.66 -11.76 -4.63
N TYR A 151 -13.78 -10.98 -5.27
CA TYR A 151 -13.33 -11.26 -6.63
C TYR A 151 -12.58 -12.59 -6.74
N ALA A 152 -11.68 -12.87 -5.79
CA ALA A 152 -10.76 -14.01 -5.88
C ALA A 152 -11.35 -15.32 -5.32
N GLN A 153 -12.32 -15.28 -4.40
CA GLN A 153 -12.86 -16.47 -3.71
C GLN A 153 -13.52 -17.50 -4.63
N GLN A 154 -13.95 -17.10 -5.83
CA GLN A 154 -14.44 -18.03 -6.84
C GLN A 154 -13.35 -18.98 -7.37
N ARG A 155 -12.09 -18.60 -7.25
CA ARG A 155 -10.92 -19.31 -7.79
C ARG A 155 -9.94 -19.79 -6.74
N LEU A 156 -9.89 -19.12 -5.60
CA LEU A 156 -8.92 -19.33 -4.52
C LEU A 156 -9.65 -19.62 -3.21
N LYS A 157 -9.01 -20.45 -2.40
CA LYS A 157 -9.48 -20.79 -1.03
C LYS A 157 -8.49 -20.20 -0.01
N ASN A 158 -8.89 -20.20 1.25
CA ASN A 158 -8.04 -19.70 2.36
C ASN A 158 -7.59 -18.25 2.17
N LEU A 159 -8.52 -17.38 1.72
CA LEU A 159 -8.30 -15.95 1.56
C LEU A 159 -8.64 -15.21 2.86
N TYR A 160 -7.73 -14.33 3.28
CA TYR A 160 -7.89 -13.49 4.46
C TYR A 160 -7.68 -12.01 4.09
N VAL A 161 -8.59 -11.15 4.55
CA VAL A 161 -8.45 -9.70 4.35
C VAL A 161 -7.47 -9.18 5.39
N MET A 162 -6.44 -8.50 4.92
CA MET A 162 -5.37 -7.94 5.74
C MET A 162 -5.01 -6.55 5.18
N PRO A 163 -5.77 -5.50 5.58
CA PRO A 163 -5.50 -4.13 5.16
C PRO A 163 -4.09 -3.70 5.55
N ASN A 164 -3.42 -2.94 4.68
CA ASN A 164 -2.08 -2.45 4.99
C ASN A 164 -2.08 -1.55 6.24
N PRO A 165 -1.01 -1.60 7.06
CA PRO A 165 -0.84 -0.71 8.19
C PRO A 165 -0.42 0.69 7.73
N MET A 166 -0.64 1.66 8.59
CA MET A 166 -0.14 3.01 8.46
C MET A 166 0.98 3.26 9.48
N SER A 167 2.12 3.75 9.01
CA SER A 167 3.32 3.93 9.85
C SER A 167 3.39 5.29 10.53
N LEU A 168 2.65 6.30 10.03
CA LEU A 168 2.64 7.63 10.63
C LEU A 168 1.85 7.62 11.94
N VAL A 169 2.39 8.27 12.97
CA VAL A 169 1.66 8.48 14.21
C VAL A 169 0.53 9.49 13.96
N PRO A 170 -0.73 9.16 14.24
CA PRO A 170 -1.84 10.09 14.06
C PRO A 170 -1.67 11.34 14.94
N VAL A 171 -1.97 12.51 14.39
CA VAL A 171 -2.05 13.72 15.19
C VAL A 171 -3.31 13.68 16.08
N SER A 172 -3.28 14.39 17.21
CA SER A 172 -4.43 14.42 18.12
C SER A 172 -5.60 15.25 17.56
N THR A 173 -5.28 16.33 16.84
CA THR A 173 -6.23 17.25 16.22
C THR A 173 -5.64 17.81 14.93
N PRO A 174 -6.48 18.19 13.94
CA PRO A 174 -5.97 18.91 12.78
C PRO A 174 -5.39 20.26 13.22
N GLY A 175 -4.12 20.50 12.86
CA GLY A 175 -3.45 21.80 13.10
C GLY A 175 -4.00 22.93 12.21
N VAL A 176 -3.26 24.03 12.15
CA VAL A 176 -3.49 25.10 11.17
C VAL A 176 -3.17 24.55 9.77
N LYS A 177 -4.10 24.71 8.86
CA LYS A 177 -4.03 24.20 7.48
C LYS A 177 -3.82 25.36 6.50
N GLU A 178 -3.05 25.09 5.46
CA GLU A 178 -2.93 25.95 4.28
C GLU A 178 -4.05 25.63 3.27
N ASN A 179 -4.42 26.58 2.44
CA ASN A 179 -5.34 26.37 1.31
C ASN A 179 -4.67 25.55 0.21
N THR A 180 -4.38 24.30 0.54
CA THR A 180 -3.62 23.38 -0.30
C THR A 180 -4.37 22.07 -0.51
N ILE A 181 -4.48 21.69 -1.77
CA ILE A 181 -4.88 20.35 -2.21
C ILE A 181 -3.59 19.57 -2.44
N LEU A 182 -3.42 18.43 -1.79
CA LEU A 182 -2.23 17.61 -1.90
C LEU A 182 -2.54 16.26 -2.55
N ALA A 183 -1.69 15.82 -3.47
CA ALA A 183 -1.63 14.46 -3.95
C ALA A 183 -0.20 13.91 -3.84
N VAL A 184 -0.07 12.61 -3.55
CA VAL A 184 1.24 11.97 -3.34
C VAL A 184 1.32 10.67 -4.11
N GLY A 185 2.40 10.48 -4.87
CA GLY A 185 2.61 9.22 -5.59
C GLY A 185 3.76 9.26 -6.58
N ARG A 186 4.13 8.10 -7.11
CA ARG A 186 5.18 8.00 -8.12
C ARG A 186 4.74 8.63 -9.44
N LEU A 187 5.57 9.50 -9.99
CA LEU A 187 5.27 10.23 -11.21
C LEU A 187 5.35 9.34 -12.46
N ASN A 188 6.20 8.32 -12.48
CA ASN A 188 6.33 7.38 -13.59
C ASN A 188 5.09 6.50 -13.84
N VAL A 189 4.14 6.50 -12.91
CA VAL A 189 2.82 5.85 -13.04
C VAL A 189 1.68 6.85 -12.93
N TRP A 190 1.91 8.09 -13.36
CA TRP A 190 0.98 9.22 -13.30
C TRP A 190 -0.42 8.86 -13.83
N TYR A 191 -0.49 8.05 -14.89
CA TYR A 191 -1.77 7.60 -15.46
C TYR A 191 -2.57 6.73 -14.47
N VAL A 192 -1.91 5.77 -13.83
CA VAL A 192 -2.55 4.92 -12.81
C VAL A 192 -2.97 5.77 -11.61
N LYS A 193 -2.12 6.73 -11.22
CA LYS A 193 -2.40 7.67 -10.12
C LYS A 193 -3.44 8.73 -10.47
N GLY A 194 -3.84 8.84 -11.76
CA GLY A 194 -4.85 9.78 -12.20
C GLY A 194 -4.46 11.25 -12.02
N PHE A 195 -3.16 11.56 -12.06
CA PHE A 195 -2.70 12.94 -11.89
C PHE A 195 -3.16 13.85 -13.05
N ASP A 196 -3.30 13.30 -14.26
CA ASP A 196 -3.93 13.97 -15.39
C ASP A 196 -5.40 14.32 -15.12
N LEU A 197 -6.14 13.41 -14.48
CA LEU A 197 -7.52 13.67 -14.10
C LEU A 197 -7.63 14.71 -12.98
N LEU A 198 -6.72 14.68 -12.02
CA LEU A 198 -6.68 15.66 -10.94
C LEU A 198 -6.35 17.06 -11.44
N LEU A 199 -5.35 17.18 -12.32
CA LEU A 199 -4.98 18.46 -12.96
C LEU A 199 -6.14 19.00 -13.80
N LYS A 200 -6.80 18.15 -14.58
CA LYS A 200 -7.99 18.55 -15.33
C LYS A 200 -9.13 18.99 -14.40
N ALA A 201 -9.36 18.28 -13.30
CA ALA A 201 -10.36 18.64 -12.31
C ALA A 201 -10.08 20.02 -11.69
N TRP A 202 -8.82 20.24 -11.28
CA TRP A 202 -8.38 21.51 -10.72
C TRP A 202 -8.49 22.64 -11.75
N GLY A 203 -8.08 22.42 -12.98
CA GLY A 203 -8.20 23.41 -14.07
C GLY A 203 -9.64 23.88 -14.34
N CYS A 204 -10.63 23.02 -14.12
CA CYS A 204 -12.04 23.41 -14.26
C CYS A 204 -12.50 24.42 -13.21
N ILE A 205 -11.88 24.47 -12.03
CA ILE A 205 -12.40 25.21 -10.88
C ILE A 205 -11.41 26.23 -10.29
N CYS A 206 -10.11 26.10 -10.53
CA CYS A 206 -9.06 26.91 -9.89
C CYS A 206 -9.27 28.42 -10.02
N HIS A 207 -9.85 28.89 -11.13
CA HIS A 207 -10.13 30.29 -11.37
C HIS A 207 -11.10 30.92 -10.35
N LYS A 208 -11.91 30.09 -9.63
CA LYS A 208 -12.80 30.52 -8.58
C LYS A 208 -12.08 30.66 -7.22
N TYR A 209 -10.92 30.05 -7.06
CA TYR A 209 -10.22 29.88 -5.78
C TYR A 209 -8.74 30.33 -5.87
N ALA A 210 -8.56 31.64 -6.06
CA ALA A 210 -7.24 32.23 -6.32
C ALA A 210 -6.21 32.03 -5.18
N ASP A 211 -6.67 31.76 -3.96
CA ASP A 211 -5.86 31.52 -2.76
C ASP A 211 -5.56 30.03 -2.49
N TRP A 212 -6.03 29.13 -3.39
CA TRP A 212 -5.77 27.70 -3.29
C TRP A 212 -4.70 27.23 -4.29
N THR A 213 -3.92 26.24 -3.87
CA THR A 213 -2.88 25.64 -4.71
C THR A 213 -2.98 24.12 -4.68
N LEU A 214 -2.86 23.49 -5.87
CA LEU A 214 -2.68 22.05 -5.99
C LEU A 214 -1.20 21.70 -5.93
N LYS A 215 -0.80 20.81 -5.02
CA LYS A 215 0.56 20.28 -4.90
C LYS A 215 0.60 18.79 -5.17
N ILE A 216 1.52 18.35 -6.03
CA ILE A 216 1.81 16.92 -6.25
C ILE A 216 3.23 16.64 -5.77
N ILE A 217 3.38 15.67 -4.87
CA ILE A 217 4.69 15.23 -4.34
C ILE A 217 4.99 13.83 -4.87
N GLY A 218 6.15 13.64 -5.48
CA GLY A 218 6.52 12.31 -5.94
C GLY A 218 7.90 12.20 -6.58
N ALA A 219 8.32 10.95 -6.81
CA ALA A 219 9.52 10.63 -7.56
C ALA A 219 9.17 10.25 -9.00
N GLY A 220 9.93 10.78 -9.94
CA GLY A 220 9.88 10.47 -11.37
C GLY A 220 11.19 10.85 -12.04
N ASN A 221 11.23 10.69 -13.35
CA ASN A 221 12.31 11.25 -14.17
C ASN A 221 11.86 12.58 -14.78
N GLU A 222 12.79 13.30 -15.39
CA GLU A 222 12.54 14.59 -16.02
C GLU A 222 11.38 14.57 -17.05
N ASN A 223 11.22 13.48 -17.80
CA ASN A 223 10.12 13.35 -18.76
C ASN A 223 8.76 13.21 -18.06
N ASP A 224 8.71 12.51 -16.93
CA ASP A 224 7.48 12.39 -16.12
C ASP A 224 7.08 13.75 -15.55
N GLU A 225 8.05 14.52 -15.06
CA GLU A 225 7.85 15.88 -14.52
C GLU A 225 7.37 16.83 -15.61
N LYS A 226 8.07 16.90 -16.75
CA LYS A 226 7.67 17.72 -17.91
C LYS A 226 6.25 17.41 -18.38
N ARG A 227 5.86 16.14 -18.34
CA ARG A 227 4.51 15.71 -18.73
C ARG A 227 3.44 16.26 -17.80
N LEU A 228 3.67 16.21 -16.49
CA LEU A 228 2.72 16.76 -15.51
C LEU A 228 2.61 18.28 -15.59
N ILE A 229 3.73 18.96 -15.82
CA ILE A 229 3.74 20.41 -16.07
C ILE A 229 2.93 20.75 -17.33
N ALA A 230 3.10 19.99 -18.43
CA ALA A 230 2.32 20.17 -19.64
C ALA A 230 0.81 19.94 -19.39
N PHE A 231 0.43 18.91 -18.65
CA PHE A 231 -0.98 18.71 -18.27
C PHE A 231 -1.54 19.87 -17.45
N ALA A 232 -0.76 20.48 -16.56
CA ALA A 232 -1.19 21.65 -15.80
C ALA A 232 -1.41 22.88 -16.71
N GLN A 233 -0.52 23.09 -17.69
CA GLN A 233 -0.65 24.13 -18.70
C GLN A 233 -1.88 23.91 -19.59
N ASP A 234 -2.05 22.71 -20.12
CA ASP A 234 -3.20 22.33 -20.96
C ASP A 234 -4.53 22.47 -20.20
N SER A 235 -4.50 22.33 -18.88
CA SER A 235 -5.67 22.48 -17.99
C SER A 235 -5.83 23.91 -17.45
N CYS A 236 -4.96 24.85 -17.85
CA CYS A 236 -4.96 26.26 -17.40
C CYS A 236 -4.86 26.45 -15.88
N CYS A 237 -4.16 25.55 -15.18
CA CYS A 237 -3.96 25.62 -13.73
C CYS A 237 -2.49 25.74 -13.30
N ASP A 238 -1.57 25.97 -14.25
CA ASP A 238 -0.13 26.04 -14.04
C ASP A 238 0.31 27.09 -12.99
N LYS A 239 -0.42 28.19 -12.88
CA LYS A 239 -0.15 29.26 -11.89
C LYS A 239 -0.55 28.88 -10.45
N GLN A 240 -1.40 27.89 -10.30
CA GLN A 240 -1.90 27.37 -9.00
C GLN A 240 -1.56 25.89 -8.84
N PHE A 241 -0.45 25.46 -9.44
CA PHE A 241 0.07 24.12 -9.38
C PHE A 241 1.56 24.11 -9.01
N GLU A 242 1.93 23.24 -8.07
CA GLU A 242 3.31 23.00 -7.70
C GLU A 242 3.62 21.50 -7.79
N LEU A 243 4.67 21.16 -8.53
CA LEU A 243 5.25 19.82 -8.53
C LEU A 243 6.47 19.79 -7.61
N LEU A 244 6.41 18.97 -6.57
CA LEU A 244 7.45 18.91 -5.53
C LEU A 244 8.17 17.56 -5.58
N PRO A 245 9.48 17.54 -5.28
CA PRO A 245 10.25 16.30 -5.27
C PRO A 245 9.78 15.36 -4.15
N TYR A 246 10.10 14.08 -4.32
CA TYR A 246 9.92 13.07 -3.26
C TYR A 246 10.66 13.47 -1.98
N THR A 247 10.04 13.19 -0.86
CA THR A 247 10.62 13.34 0.48
C THR A 247 10.39 12.09 1.33
N ASP A 248 11.39 11.71 2.12
CA ASP A 248 11.24 10.64 3.12
C ASP A 248 10.40 11.11 4.33
N ASN A 249 10.36 12.42 4.59
CA ASN A 249 9.56 13.05 5.65
C ASN A 249 8.32 13.74 5.08
N ILE A 250 7.32 12.95 4.73
CA ILE A 250 6.08 13.43 4.10
C ILE A 250 5.06 14.02 5.10
N ALA A 251 5.17 13.67 6.39
CA ALA A 251 4.19 14.08 7.41
C ALA A 251 3.93 15.59 7.47
N PRO A 252 4.95 16.48 7.40
CA PRO A 252 4.72 17.93 7.39
C PRO A 252 3.87 18.41 6.20
N ALA A 253 4.00 17.77 5.02
CA ALA A 253 3.19 18.13 3.86
C ALA A 253 1.71 17.79 4.08
N TYR A 254 1.40 16.60 4.64
CA TYR A 254 0.04 16.25 5.03
C TYR A 254 -0.49 17.17 6.13
N GLN A 255 0.32 17.49 7.15
CA GLN A 255 -0.10 18.35 8.26
C GLN A 255 -0.49 19.76 7.80
N LYS A 256 0.16 20.29 6.78
CA LYS A 256 -0.13 21.61 6.21
C LYS A 256 -1.32 21.59 5.25
N ALA A 257 -1.51 20.52 4.46
CA ALA A 257 -2.55 20.46 3.46
C ALA A 257 -3.96 20.38 4.07
N SER A 258 -4.89 21.18 3.56
CA SER A 258 -6.31 21.14 3.95
C SER A 258 -7.01 19.92 3.37
N ILE A 259 -6.74 19.61 2.10
CA ILE A 259 -7.40 18.54 1.34
C ILE A 259 -6.33 17.59 0.80
N PHE A 260 -6.61 16.30 0.87
CA PHE A 260 -5.83 15.27 0.17
C PHE A 260 -6.70 14.61 -0.90
N ALA A 261 -6.17 14.47 -2.12
CA ALA A 261 -6.86 13.87 -3.25
C ALA A 261 -6.17 12.61 -3.75
N LEU A 262 -6.84 11.45 -3.64
CA LEU A 262 -6.45 10.18 -4.26
C LEU A 262 -7.23 10.00 -5.56
N SER A 263 -6.68 10.45 -6.67
CA SER A 263 -7.33 10.44 -7.99
C SER A 263 -7.09 9.15 -8.78
N SER A 264 -6.53 8.11 -8.15
CA SER A 264 -6.06 6.89 -8.82
C SER A 264 -7.18 6.19 -9.62
N ARG A 265 -6.88 5.79 -10.87
CA ARG A 265 -7.79 4.98 -11.69
C ARG A 265 -8.04 3.62 -11.09
N TYR A 266 -7.04 3.04 -10.46
CA TYR A 266 -7.16 1.87 -9.61
C TYR A 266 -6.04 1.84 -8.57
N GLU A 267 -6.36 1.37 -7.38
CA GLU A 267 -5.45 1.29 -6.24
C GLU A 267 -5.75 0.02 -5.45
N GLY A 268 -4.71 -0.65 -4.96
CA GLY A 268 -4.90 -1.83 -4.13
C GLY A 268 -5.48 -1.48 -2.75
N PHE A 269 -4.88 -0.48 -2.10
CA PHE A 269 -5.32 0.02 -0.79
C PHE A 269 -5.22 1.55 -0.73
N GLY A 270 -4.03 2.11 -1.01
CA GLY A 270 -3.80 3.55 -0.93
C GLY A 270 -3.23 3.96 0.43
N LEU A 271 -2.00 3.51 0.75
CA LEU A 271 -1.32 3.90 1.99
C LEU A 271 -1.29 5.41 2.20
N VAL A 272 -1.05 6.17 1.12
CA VAL A 272 -1.04 7.65 1.16
C VAL A 272 -2.38 8.25 1.61
N LEU A 273 -3.49 7.52 1.43
CA LEU A 273 -4.80 7.95 1.91
C LEU A 273 -4.89 7.84 3.44
N THR A 274 -4.52 6.70 4.01
CA THR A 274 -4.51 6.51 5.46
C THR A 274 -3.47 7.41 6.15
N GLU A 275 -2.34 7.67 5.51
CA GLU A 275 -1.35 8.63 5.96
C GLU A 275 -1.91 10.05 6.02
N ALA A 276 -2.56 10.52 4.95
CA ALA A 276 -3.19 11.84 4.91
C ALA A 276 -4.30 11.99 5.95
N MET A 277 -5.13 10.95 6.12
CA MET A 277 -6.16 10.90 7.16
C MET A 277 -5.56 11.06 8.55
N SER A 278 -4.46 10.35 8.84
CA SER A 278 -3.79 10.40 10.16
C SER A 278 -3.20 11.76 10.50
N GLN A 279 -2.89 12.56 9.49
CA GLN A 279 -2.33 13.90 9.64
C GLN A 279 -3.38 15.01 9.50
N GLY A 280 -4.67 14.63 9.50
CA GLY A 280 -5.78 15.57 9.53
C GLY A 280 -6.08 16.27 8.22
N CYS A 281 -5.87 15.62 7.07
CA CYS A 281 -6.40 16.09 5.79
C CYS A 281 -7.89 15.70 5.65
N ALA A 282 -8.71 16.57 5.05
CA ALA A 282 -9.98 16.16 4.49
C ALA A 282 -9.72 15.39 3.20
N CYS A 283 -10.08 14.10 3.16
CA CYS A 283 -9.68 13.22 2.08
C CYS A 283 -10.78 13.04 1.02
N ILE A 284 -10.38 13.10 -0.25
CA ILE A 284 -11.19 12.70 -1.41
C ILE A 284 -10.51 11.48 -2.02
N ALA A 285 -11.26 10.44 -2.35
CA ALA A 285 -10.73 9.27 -3.05
C ALA A 285 -11.62 8.83 -4.20
N ALA A 286 -11.01 8.60 -5.35
CA ALA A 286 -11.65 7.90 -6.45
C ALA A 286 -11.80 6.41 -6.06
N ASP A 287 -13.05 5.94 -5.95
CA ASP A 287 -13.35 4.61 -5.42
C ASP A 287 -13.34 3.55 -6.52
N TYR A 288 -12.24 2.81 -6.61
CA TYR A 288 -12.12 1.72 -7.54
C TYR A 288 -12.83 0.46 -7.02
N LYS A 289 -14.07 0.25 -7.49
CA LYS A 289 -14.87 -0.95 -7.19
C LYS A 289 -15.02 -1.24 -5.69
N GLY A 290 -15.27 -0.21 -4.90
CA GLY A 290 -15.53 -0.32 -3.47
C GLY A 290 -14.28 -0.42 -2.57
N ARG A 291 -13.06 -0.38 -3.12
CA ARG A 291 -11.84 -0.57 -2.32
C ARG A 291 -11.54 0.61 -1.42
N GLN A 292 -11.68 1.82 -1.92
CA GLN A 292 -11.48 3.01 -1.10
C GLN A 292 -12.65 3.22 -0.12
N GLY A 293 -13.82 2.68 -0.45
CA GLY A 293 -14.97 2.60 0.46
C GLY A 293 -14.75 1.73 1.70
N GLU A 294 -13.72 0.85 1.71
CA GLU A 294 -13.31 0.12 2.90
C GLU A 294 -12.46 0.97 3.86
N ILE A 295 -11.91 2.09 3.39
CA ILE A 295 -11.15 3.06 4.19
C ILE A 295 -12.04 4.25 4.55
N ILE A 296 -12.71 4.84 3.55
CA ILE A 296 -13.56 6.02 3.68
C ILE A 296 -15.03 5.61 3.80
N ASN A 297 -15.67 6.02 4.88
CA ASN A 297 -17.12 6.10 5.00
C ASN A 297 -17.55 7.44 4.41
N ASN A 298 -18.15 7.40 3.20
CA ASN A 298 -18.45 8.59 2.42
C ASN A 298 -19.32 9.59 3.18
N GLY A 299 -18.88 10.84 3.24
CA GLY A 299 -19.54 11.93 3.98
C GLY A 299 -19.33 11.93 5.49
N ILE A 300 -18.59 10.93 6.05
CA ILE A 300 -18.33 10.82 7.49
C ILE A 300 -16.86 11.13 7.80
N ASN A 301 -15.91 10.46 7.14
CA ASN A 301 -14.47 10.63 7.38
C ASN A 301 -13.68 10.93 6.09
N GLY A 302 -14.36 11.28 5.02
CA GLY A 302 -13.85 11.64 3.72
C GLY A 302 -14.94 11.58 2.67
N LEU A 303 -14.60 11.91 1.43
CA LEU A 303 -15.52 11.86 0.30
C LEU A 303 -15.03 10.86 -0.75
N LEU A 304 -15.98 10.11 -1.31
CA LEU A 304 -15.73 9.21 -2.43
C LEU A 304 -16.25 9.85 -3.72
N CYS A 305 -15.54 9.58 -4.83
CA CYS A 305 -16.00 9.95 -6.16
C CYS A 305 -15.78 8.80 -7.14
N LEU A 306 -16.40 8.91 -8.32
CA LEU A 306 -16.22 7.93 -9.40
C LEU A 306 -14.80 7.99 -9.93
N THR A 307 -14.22 6.82 -10.21
CA THR A 307 -12.94 6.73 -10.94
C THR A 307 -13.09 7.23 -12.38
N GLU A 308 -11.99 7.67 -12.96
CA GLU A 308 -11.90 8.15 -14.35
C GLU A 308 -12.78 9.37 -14.69
N SER A 309 -13.24 10.12 -13.69
CA SER A 309 -14.04 11.32 -13.85
C SER A 309 -13.40 12.54 -13.21
N ALA A 310 -12.83 13.42 -14.02
CA ALA A 310 -12.32 14.71 -13.57
C ALA A 310 -13.42 15.59 -12.99
N GLU A 311 -14.64 15.56 -13.57
CA GLU A 311 -15.80 16.27 -13.07
C GLU A 311 -16.19 15.81 -11.65
N ALA A 312 -16.22 14.49 -11.40
CA ALA A 312 -16.53 13.96 -10.08
C ALA A 312 -15.49 14.38 -9.03
N ILE A 313 -14.21 14.45 -9.41
CA ILE A 313 -13.14 14.96 -8.54
C ILE A 313 -13.35 16.46 -8.28
N ALA A 314 -13.60 17.27 -9.33
CA ALA A 314 -13.83 18.71 -9.21
C ALA A 314 -14.99 19.03 -8.26
N ASN A 315 -16.12 18.36 -8.41
CA ASN A 315 -17.30 18.55 -7.56
C ASN A 315 -17.00 18.28 -6.07
N GLN A 316 -16.19 17.26 -5.76
CA GLN A 316 -15.82 16.99 -4.36
C GLN A 316 -14.78 18.00 -3.84
N LEU A 317 -13.88 18.51 -4.71
CA LEU A 317 -12.96 19.58 -4.35
C LEU A 317 -13.71 20.87 -4.03
N GLU A 318 -14.63 21.32 -4.90
CA GLU A 318 -15.48 22.49 -4.65
C GLU A 318 -16.24 22.35 -3.33
N ARG A 319 -16.89 21.22 -3.12
CA ARG A 319 -17.63 20.95 -1.88
C ARG A 319 -16.77 21.11 -0.62
N LEU A 320 -15.50 20.64 -0.66
CA LEU A 320 -14.61 20.79 0.50
C LEU A 320 -13.99 22.18 0.60
N ILE A 321 -13.82 22.90 -0.50
CA ILE A 321 -13.31 24.27 -0.49
C ILE A 321 -14.36 25.23 0.05
N ASP A 322 -15.60 25.10 -0.42
CA ASP A 322 -16.70 26.00 -0.07
C ASP A 322 -17.25 25.77 1.34
N ASP A 323 -17.26 24.52 1.82
CA ASP A 323 -17.78 24.16 3.15
C ASP A 323 -16.65 23.87 4.15
N GLU A 324 -16.20 24.91 4.84
CA GLU A 324 -15.16 24.78 5.88
C GLU A 324 -15.60 23.90 7.05
N HIS A 325 -16.88 23.97 7.42
CA HIS A 325 -17.41 23.17 8.53
C HIS A 325 -17.37 21.67 8.19
N LEU A 326 -17.85 21.30 7.00
CA LEU A 326 -17.74 19.93 6.50
C LEU A 326 -16.28 19.50 6.44
N ARG A 327 -15.41 20.32 5.84
CA ARG A 327 -13.99 20.04 5.72
C ARG A 327 -13.36 19.73 7.09
N ARG A 328 -13.65 20.58 8.10
CA ARG A 328 -13.13 20.41 9.46
C ARG A 328 -13.66 19.15 10.13
N THR A 329 -14.95 18.84 9.96
CA THR A 329 -15.57 17.63 10.49
C THR A 329 -14.92 16.38 9.90
N LEU A 330 -14.73 16.35 8.58
CA LEU A 330 -14.08 15.22 7.92
C LEU A 330 -12.62 15.05 8.35
N GLN A 331 -11.88 16.13 8.58
CA GLN A 331 -10.50 16.10 9.10
C GLN A 331 -10.42 15.40 10.46
N ILE A 332 -11.30 15.75 11.38
CA ILE A 332 -11.35 15.14 12.73
C ILE A 332 -11.70 13.66 12.64
N ASN A 333 -12.73 13.32 11.89
CA ASN A 333 -13.19 11.95 11.72
C ASN A 333 -12.18 11.08 10.95
N ALA A 334 -11.40 11.68 10.03
CA ALA A 334 -10.33 11.00 9.31
C ALA A 334 -9.20 10.56 10.27
N ILE A 335 -8.79 11.44 11.20
CA ILE A 335 -7.79 11.09 12.22
C ILE A 335 -8.28 9.89 13.05
N GLU A 336 -9.52 9.92 13.51
CA GLU A 336 -10.07 8.82 14.31
C GLU A 336 -10.09 7.50 13.52
N ARG A 337 -10.59 7.54 12.29
CA ARG A 337 -10.63 6.36 11.40
C ARG A 337 -9.23 5.80 11.11
N SER A 338 -8.23 6.65 10.99
CA SER A 338 -6.86 6.22 10.69
C SER A 338 -6.26 5.29 11.75
N LYS A 339 -6.74 5.36 13.00
CA LYS A 339 -6.29 4.51 14.11
C LYS A 339 -6.59 3.03 13.88
N ASP A 340 -7.59 2.69 13.06
CA ASP A 340 -7.90 1.30 12.71
C ASP A 340 -6.78 0.63 11.87
N PHE A 341 -5.88 1.44 11.32
CA PHE A 341 -4.77 1.01 10.46
C PHE A 341 -3.39 1.10 11.14
N LEU A 342 -3.33 1.21 12.46
CA LEU A 342 -2.07 1.25 13.20
C LEU A 342 -1.29 -0.05 13.06
N VAL A 343 0.05 0.04 13.11
CA VAL A 343 0.97 -1.11 13.01
C VAL A 343 0.69 -2.14 14.11
N GLU A 344 0.35 -1.70 15.32
CA GLU A 344 0.04 -2.56 16.46
C GLU A 344 -1.17 -3.46 16.18
N SER A 345 -2.27 -2.88 15.70
CA SER A 345 -3.49 -3.62 15.32
C SER A 345 -3.23 -4.57 14.14
N TYR A 346 -2.39 -4.15 13.21
CA TYR A 346 -1.99 -4.98 12.07
C TYR A 346 -1.17 -6.19 12.51
N ALA A 347 -0.18 -5.99 13.36
CA ALA A 347 0.65 -7.07 13.89
C ALA A 347 -0.19 -8.08 14.72
N GLU A 348 -1.16 -7.58 15.48
CA GLU A 348 -2.10 -8.44 16.22
C GLU A 348 -2.97 -9.31 15.30
N LYS A 349 -3.53 -8.71 14.22
CA LYS A 349 -4.28 -9.47 13.21
C LYS A 349 -3.43 -10.56 12.57
N TRP A 350 -2.17 -10.26 12.27
CA TRP A 350 -1.23 -11.25 11.72
C TRP A 350 -0.91 -12.36 12.71
N GLU A 351 -0.62 -12.03 13.96
CA GLU A 351 -0.38 -13.04 15.00
C GLU A 351 -1.58 -13.98 15.14
N ASN A 352 -2.80 -13.44 15.20
CA ASN A 352 -4.03 -14.22 15.30
C ASN A 352 -4.22 -15.13 14.08
N LEU A 353 -3.93 -14.65 12.87
CA LEU A 353 -3.98 -15.46 11.65
C LEU A 353 -2.96 -16.62 11.71
N LEU A 354 -1.73 -16.36 12.11
CA LEU A 354 -0.69 -17.38 12.20
C LEU A 354 -0.98 -18.44 13.27
N ILE A 355 -1.53 -18.03 14.41
CA ILE A 355 -2.00 -18.94 15.46
C ILE A 355 -3.15 -19.81 14.94
N HIS A 356 -4.13 -19.21 14.25
CA HIS A 356 -5.24 -19.95 13.65
C HIS A 356 -4.75 -21.02 12.67
N LEU A 357 -3.85 -20.66 11.75
CA LEU A 357 -3.28 -21.57 10.76
C LEU A 357 -2.46 -22.69 11.42
N LYS A 358 -1.69 -22.38 12.45
CA LYS A 358 -0.90 -23.37 13.21
C LYS A 358 -1.81 -24.42 13.88
N ASN A 359 -2.93 -23.98 14.46
CA ASN A 359 -3.89 -24.88 15.10
C ASN A 359 -4.65 -25.73 14.09
N LYS A 360 -4.97 -25.18 12.90
CA LYS A 360 -5.60 -25.93 11.80
C LYS A 360 -4.68 -27.06 11.29
N THR A 361 -3.40 -26.78 11.16
CA THR A 361 -2.40 -27.78 10.69
C THR A 361 -2.25 -28.93 11.69
N LYS A 362 -2.34 -28.66 13.02
CA LYS A 362 -2.26 -29.70 14.06
C LYS A 362 -3.48 -30.62 14.08
N LYS A 363 -4.67 -30.14 13.68
CA LYS A 363 -5.90 -30.96 13.66
C LYS A 363 -5.98 -31.91 12.46
N ASN A 364 -5.17 -31.65 11.42
CA ASN A 364 -5.14 -32.44 10.18
C ASN A 364 -3.99 -33.47 10.16
N VAL A 365 -3.25 -33.62 11.26
CA VAL A 365 -2.22 -34.64 11.52
C VAL A 365 -2.72 -35.61 12.59
#